data_cadfe14954a97bf9130da7ca5b713076
#
_entry.id   cadfe14954a97bf9130da7ca5b713076
#
_cell.length_a   1.000
_cell.length_b   1.000
_cell.length_c   1.000
_cell.angle_alpha   90.00
_cell.angle_beta   90.00
_cell.angle_gamma   90.00
#
_symmetry.space_group_name_H-M   'P 1'
#
loop_
_entity.id
_entity.type
_entity.pdbx_description
1 polymer ?
#
loop_
_entity_poly.entity_id
_entity_poly.type
_entity_poly.pdbx_seq_one_letter_code
_entity_poly.pdbx_strand_id
1 'polypeptide(L)'
;MKQIKKAILPVAGFGTRFLPATKAIPKEMLPIIDKPLIEYAVEEAVDAGIEEIIFITSHTKIAIENHFDTNLELEEKLARNSKTDFIELINPKKFKNIRFTYVRQKSQKGLGDAINHACHLINNEAFAILLADDLIFSEESCLKQLIKVYEDLGSSVIGVNEVSKEDISKYGVIDPEYINSDIRIKNLIEKPDLSQAPSNLGIVGRYILNSEIFKYLEKVKEDSSNEIQLTDAIKLMLSDQKVFACKYTGKKFDCGSKKGFVAATVFKGLQDETIKKAIHDLVKKV
;
A
#
# COMPACT_ATOMS: atom_id res chain seq x y z
N MET A 1 -5.84 -7.29 22.91
CA MET A 1 -6.05 -7.84 21.55
C MET A 1 -4.72 -8.37 21.01
N LYS A 2 -4.74 -9.28 20.01
CA LYS A 2 -3.49 -9.73 19.37
C LYS A 2 -2.92 -8.56 18.54
N GLN A 3 -1.64 -8.32 18.65
CA GLN A 3 -0.91 -7.29 17.89
C GLN A 3 -0.92 -7.64 16.40
N ILE A 4 -1.03 -6.64 15.53
CA ILE A 4 -0.93 -6.83 14.07
C ILE A 4 0.54 -7.06 13.71
N LYS A 5 0.88 -8.27 13.29
CA LYS A 5 2.27 -8.70 13.03
C LYS A 5 2.58 -8.93 11.56
N LYS A 6 1.56 -9.09 10.72
CA LYS A 6 1.71 -9.43 9.31
C LYS A 6 1.13 -8.37 8.40
N ALA A 7 1.80 -8.09 7.30
CA ALA A 7 1.32 -7.23 6.24
C ALA A 7 1.41 -7.93 4.88
N ILE A 8 0.37 -7.77 4.06
CA ILE A 8 0.33 -8.24 2.67
C ILE A 8 0.53 -7.04 1.75
N LEU A 9 1.52 -7.12 0.87
CA LEU A 9 1.81 -6.14 -0.16
C LEU A 9 1.56 -6.75 -1.56
N PRO A 10 0.42 -6.46 -2.20
CA PRO A 10 0.12 -6.94 -3.55
C PRO A 10 0.91 -6.13 -4.58
N VAL A 11 1.88 -6.78 -5.23
CA VAL A 11 2.82 -6.16 -6.19
C VAL A 11 2.89 -6.90 -7.53
N ALA A 12 1.95 -7.79 -7.82
CA ALA A 12 1.95 -8.61 -9.05
C ALA A 12 1.55 -7.84 -10.32
N GLY A 13 0.97 -6.64 -10.22
CA GLY A 13 0.41 -5.88 -11.33
C GLY A 13 1.45 -5.47 -12.40
N PHE A 14 1.05 -5.39 -13.68
CA PHE A 14 1.94 -5.09 -14.81
C PHE A 14 2.48 -3.66 -14.86
N GLY A 15 1.83 -2.70 -14.21
CA GLY A 15 2.28 -1.29 -14.22
C GLY A 15 2.18 -0.62 -15.60
N THR A 16 1.19 -0.96 -16.41
CA THR A 16 1.04 -0.54 -17.81
C THR A 16 1.01 0.97 -18.02
N ARG A 17 0.56 1.74 -17.01
CA ARG A 17 0.53 3.22 -17.06
C ARG A 17 1.92 3.86 -17.17
N PHE A 18 2.98 3.13 -16.82
CA PHE A 18 4.38 3.59 -16.86
C PHE A 18 5.21 2.98 -18.00
N LEU A 19 4.55 2.33 -18.97
CA LEU A 19 5.25 1.91 -20.18
C LEU A 19 5.83 3.13 -20.91
N PRO A 20 7.06 3.02 -21.47
CA PRO A 20 7.85 1.78 -21.66
C PRO A 20 8.72 1.37 -20.46
N ALA A 21 8.92 2.20 -19.43
CA ALA A 21 9.84 1.90 -18.33
C ALA A 21 9.50 0.57 -17.63
N THR A 22 8.22 0.31 -17.39
CA THR A 22 7.75 -0.90 -16.69
C THR A 22 7.73 -2.16 -17.55
N LYS A 23 8.23 -2.10 -18.78
CA LYS A 23 8.53 -3.29 -19.58
C LYS A 23 9.62 -4.16 -18.94
N ALA A 24 10.61 -3.53 -18.30
CA ALA A 24 11.78 -4.19 -17.74
C ALA A 24 11.86 -4.06 -16.20
N ILE A 25 11.24 -3.03 -15.62
CA ILE A 25 11.34 -2.71 -14.20
C ILE A 25 9.93 -2.70 -13.59
N PRO A 26 9.69 -3.40 -12.47
CA PRO A 26 8.44 -3.26 -11.73
C PRO A 26 8.14 -1.79 -11.40
N LYS A 27 6.87 -1.36 -11.51
CA LYS A 27 6.49 0.02 -11.13
C LYS A 27 6.85 0.36 -9.69
N GLU A 28 6.82 -0.64 -8.84
CA GLU A 28 7.14 -0.56 -7.42
C GLU A 28 8.62 -0.28 -7.17
N MET A 29 9.48 -0.55 -8.18
CA MET A 29 10.92 -0.28 -8.14
C MET A 29 11.30 1.07 -8.76
N LEU A 30 10.35 1.84 -9.29
CA LEU A 30 10.61 3.20 -9.74
C LEU A 30 10.99 4.09 -8.53
N PRO A 31 12.11 4.84 -8.58
CA PRO A 31 12.59 5.56 -7.43
C PRO A 31 11.88 6.90 -7.21
N ILE A 32 11.54 7.19 -5.97
CA ILE A 32 11.23 8.54 -5.49
C ILE A 32 12.54 9.13 -4.96
N ILE A 33 13.17 9.97 -5.76
CA ILE A 33 14.56 10.46 -5.61
C ILE A 33 15.55 9.29 -5.78
N ASP A 34 15.91 8.59 -4.72
CA ASP A 34 16.91 7.52 -4.68
C ASP A 34 16.38 6.20 -4.07
N LYS A 35 15.19 6.22 -3.50
CA LYS A 35 14.58 5.09 -2.82
C LYS A 35 13.44 4.50 -3.65
N PRO A 36 13.41 3.18 -3.91
CA PRO A 36 12.29 2.53 -4.59
C PRO A 36 10.95 2.77 -3.88
N LEU A 37 9.89 2.97 -4.66
CA LEU A 37 8.55 3.26 -4.14
C LEU A 37 8.07 2.22 -3.12
N ILE A 38 8.36 0.94 -3.36
CA ILE A 38 7.94 -0.16 -2.47
C ILE A 38 8.59 -0.07 -1.09
N GLU A 39 9.81 0.46 -0.98
CA GLU A 39 10.52 0.56 0.29
C GLU A 39 9.82 1.50 1.26
N TYR A 40 9.16 2.56 0.77
CA TYR A 40 8.35 3.44 1.63
C TYR A 40 7.19 2.68 2.29
N ALA A 41 6.51 1.78 1.56
CA ALA A 41 5.43 0.97 2.13
C ALA A 41 5.95 -0.07 3.13
N VAL A 42 7.12 -0.65 2.85
CA VAL A 42 7.80 -1.58 3.77
C VAL A 42 8.24 -0.85 5.04
N GLU A 43 8.86 0.33 4.92
CA GLU A 43 9.24 1.15 6.07
C GLU A 43 8.02 1.51 6.93
N GLU A 44 6.92 1.94 6.31
CA GLU A 44 5.67 2.24 7.01
C GLU A 44 5.16 1.04 7.81
N ALA A 45 5.19 -0.16 7.21
CA ALA A 45 4.78 -1.39 7.86
C ALA A 45 5.68 -1.73 9.06
N VAL A 46 7.01 -1.68 8.87
CA VAL A 46 7.99 -1.97 9.92
C VAL A 46 7.89 -0.98 11.06
N ASP A 47 7.80 0.31 10.77
CA ASP A 47 7.64 1.38 11.76
C ASP A 47 6.31 1.26 12.54
N ALA A 48 5.30 0.58 11.96
CA ALA A 48 4.04 0.25 12.63
C ALA A 48 4.08 -1.04 13.45
N GLY A 49 5.21 -1.76 13.49
CA GLY A 49 5.39 -2.97 14.30
C GLY A 49 5.11 -4.28 13.57
N ILE A 50 5.03 -4.27 12.23
CA ILE A 50 4.94 -5.49 11.43
C ILE A 50 6.26 -6.25 11.50
N GLU A 51 6.17 -7.57 11.64
CA GLU A 51 7.30 -8.50 11.76
C GLU A 51 7.44 -9.41 10.54
N GLU A 52 6.35 -9.58 9.77
CA GLU A 52 6.36 -10.37 8.54
C GLU A 52 5.66 -9.61 7.41
N ILE A 53 6.35 -9.49 6.28
CA ILE A 53 5.83 -8.87 5.06
C ILE A 53 5.67 -9.94 3.99
N ILE A 54 4.45 -10.10 3.49
CA ILE A 54 4.07 -11.08 2.48
C ILE A 54 3.85 -10.34 1.16
N PHE A 55 4.78 -10.47 0.23
CA PHE A 55 4.63 -9.91 -1.11
C PHE A 55 3.85 -10.88 -2.00
N ILE A 56 2.73 -10.40 -2.57
CA ILE A 56 2.06 -11.14 -3.64
C ILE A 56 2.65 -10.67 -4.97
N THR A 57 3.53 -11.46 -5.51
CA THR A 57 4.43 -11.13 -6.63
C THR A 57 4.07 -11.89 -7.92
N SER A 58 4.81 -11.68 -9.00
CA SER A 58 4.71 -12.44 -10.25
C SER A 58 6.11 -12.74 -10.79
N HIS A 59 6.20 -13.57 -11.83
CA HIS A 59 7.47 -13.97 -12.44
C HIS A 59 8.31 -12.78 -12.97
N THR A 60 7.69 -11.62 -13.24
CA THR A 60 8.38 -10.42 -13.73
C THR A 60 8.90 -9.50 -12.62
N LYS A 61 8.71 -9.87 -11.35
CA LYS A 61 8.95 -9.00 -10.19
C LYS A 61 10.22 -9.33 -9.40
N ILE A 62 11.15 -10.11 -9.98
CA ILE A 62 12.42 -10.53 -9.33
C ILE A 62 13.22 -9.34 -8.76
N ALA A 63 13.14 -8.16 -9.37
CA ALA A 63 13.81 -6.98 -8.85
C ALA A 63 13.33 -6.55 -7.45
N ILE A 64 12.08 -6.85 -7.08
CA ILE A 64 11.56 -6.61 -5.73
C ILE A 64 12.19 -7.61 -4.76
N GLU A 65 12.26 -8.89 -5.14
CA GLU A 65 12.87 -9.94 -4.34
C GLU A 65 14.34 -9.59 -4.07
N ASN A 66 15.10 -9.27 -5.12
CA ASN A 66 16.51 -8.89 -5.05
C ASN A 66 16.76 -7.61 -4.21
N HIS A 67 15.81 -6.68 -4.17
CA HIS A 67 15.96 -5.43 -3.42
C HIS A 67 15.96 -5.66 -1.89
N PHE A 68 15.17 -6.62 -1.42
CA PHE A 68 15.07 -6.95 0.01
C PHE A 68 15.97 -8.13 0.42
N ASP A 69 16.72 -8.70 -0.52
CA ASP A 69 17.67 -9.76 -0.26
C ASP A 69 19.09 -9.20 -0.09
N THR A 70 19.96 -9.99 0.51
CA THR A 70 21.37 -9.64 0.74
C THR A 70 22.18 -9.68 -0.57
N ASN A 71 22.93 -8.63 -0.85
CA ASN A 71 23.86 -8.59 -1.99
C ASN A 71 25.33 -8.61 -1.46
N LEU A 72 25.81 -9.81 -1.15
CA LEU A 72 27.14 -10.00 -0.54
C LEU A 72 28.26 -9.39 -1.37
N GLU A 73 28.23 -9.50 -2.69
CA GLU A 73 29.29 -8.96 -3.57
C GLU A 73 29.36 -7.42 -3.47
N LEU A 74 28.20 -6.75 -3.49
CA LEU A 74 28.15 -5.31 -3.35
C LEU A 74 28.58 -4.87 -1.95
N GLU A 75 28.12 -5.56 -0.91
CA GLU A 75 28.49 -5.26 0.49
C GLU A 75 30.00 -5.38 0.71
N GLU A 76 30.62 -6.48 0.26
CA GLU A 76 32.06 -6.66 0.33
C GLU A 76 32.82 -5.57 -0.42
N LYS A 77 32.36 -5.18 -1.61
CA LYS A 77 32.98 -4.10 -2.38
C LYS A 77 32.88 -2.76 -1.67
N LEU A 78 31.73 -2.45 -1.06
CA LEU A 78 31.54 -1.23 -0.28
C LEU A 78 32.42 -1.23 0.97
N ALA A 79 32.49 -2.35 1.69
CA ALA A 79 33.36 -2.50 2.88
C ALA A 79 34.85 -2.31 2.55
N ARG A 80 35.35 -2.94 1.47
CA ARG A 80 36.75 -2.78 0.99
C ARG A 80 37.07 -1.33 0.65
N ASN A 81 36.10 -0.55 0.20
CA ASN A 81 36.27 0.86 -0.15
C ASN A 81 35.95 1.82 1.01
N SER A 82 35.78 1.33 2.24
CA SER A 82 35.41 2.10 3.44
C SER A 82 34.11 2.92 3.29
N LYS A 83 33.18 2.45 2.43
CA LYS A 83 31.88 3.08 2.17
C LYS A 83 30.79 2.49 3.09
N THR A 84 31.00 2.54 4.39
CA THR A 84 30.11 1.91 5.39
C THR A 84 28.70 2.48 5.40
N ASP A 85 28.56 3.79 5.16
CA ASP A 85 27.25 4.47 5.11
C ASP A 85 26.36 3.90 4.00
N PHE A 86 26.93 3.51 2.86
CA PHE A 86 26.19 2.87 1.77
C PHE A 86 25.74 1.45 2.11
N ILE A 87 26.46 0.74 3.00
CA ILE A 87 26.05 -0.58 3.46
C ILE A 87 24.74 -0.46 4.28
N GLU A 88 24.63 0.57 5.11
CA GLU A 88 23.39 0.81 5.87
C GLU A 88 22.23 1.26 4.96
N LEU A 89 22.49 1.97 3.86
CA LEU A 89 21.48 2.32 2.87
C LEU A 89 20.91 1.11 2.14
N ILE A 90 21.77 0.13 1.78
CA ILE A 90 21.31 -1.08 1.08
C ILE A 90 20.78 -2.16 2.02
N ASN A 91 21.15 -2.12 3.31
CA ASN A 91 20.70 -3.07 4.36
C ASN A 91 20.27 -2.29 5.62
N PRO A 92 19.13 -1.60 5.59
CA PRO A 92 18.66 -0.84 6.74
C PRO A 92 18.51 -1.73 7.99
N LYS A 93 19.10 -1.32 9.11
CA LYS A 93 19.04 -2.07 10.39
C LYS A 93 17.63 -2.43 10.80
N LYS A 94 16.65 -1.58 10.47
CA LYS A 94 15.24 -1.81 10.77
C LYS A 94 14.63 -3.02 10.07
N PHE A 95 15.24 -3.49 8.96
CA PHE A 95 14.77 -4.68 8.23
C PHE A 95 15.39 -5.99 8.73
N LYS A 96 16.41 -5.92 9.59
CA LYS A 96 17.20 -7.09 10.03
C LYS A 96 16.36 -8.23 10.63
N ASN A 97 15.27 -7.88 11.32
CA ASN A 97 14.42 -8.86 12.01
C ASN A 97 13.07 -9.07 11.28
N ILE A 98 12.92 -8.50 10.09
CA ILE A 98 11.71 -8.64 9.29
C ILE A 98 11.80 -9.91 8.46
N ARG A 99 10.73 -10.70 8.49
CA ARG A 99 10.58 -11.84 7.59
C ARG A 99 9.92 -11.38 6.29
N PHE A 100 10.61 -11.59 5.18
CA PHE A 100 10.07 -11.38 3.84
C PHE A 100 9.61 -12.72 3.26
N THR A 101 8.35 -12.80 2.85
CA THR A 101 7.73 -13.98 2.25
C THR A 101 7.19 -13.61 0.88
N TYR A 102 7.45 -14.44 -0.13
CA TYR A 102 7.05 -14.18 -1.52
C TYR A 102 6.08 -15.25 -2.00
N VAL A 103 4.89 -14.83 -2.41
CA VAL A 103 3.84 -15.70 -2.96
C VAL A 103 3.54 -15.28 -4.39
N ARG A 104 3.56 -16.22 -5.33
CA ARG A 104 3.31 -15.91 -6.73
C ARG A 104 1.83 -15.99 -7.08
N GLN A 105 1.29 -14.88 -7.55
CA GLN A 105 0.02 -14.84 -8.26
C GLN A 105 0.27 -15.26 -9.72
N LYS A 106 -0.33 -16.37 -10.15
CA LYS A 106 -0.09 -16.95 -11.51
C LYS A 106 -0.71 -16.10 -12.61
N SER A 107 -1.88 -15.52 -12.36
CA SER A 107 -2.60 -14.61 -13.25
C SER A 107 -3.18 -13.45 -12.45
N GLN A 108 -3.11 -12.23 -12.99
CA GLN A 108 -3.57 -11.02 -12.32
C GLN A 108 -5.11 -10.94 -12.44
N LYS A 109 -5.80 -11.43 -11.42
CA LYS A 109 -7.25 -11.45 -11.32
C LYS A 109 -7.81 -10.45 -10.28
N GLY A 110 -7.13 -9.31 -10.13
CA GLY A 110 -7.56 -8.25 -9.22
C GLY A 110 -6.96 -8.33 -7.81
N LEU A 111 -7.30 -7.32 -7.00
CA LEU A 111 -6.75 -7.15 -5.65
C LEU A 111 -7.25 -8.24 -4.69
N GLY A 112 -8.52 -8.61 -4.75
CA GLY A 112 -9.07 -9.66 -3.90
C GLY A 112 -8.42 -11.01 -4.15
N ASP A 113 -8.19 -11.40 -5.42
CA ASP A 113 -7.47 -12.61 -5.77
C ASP A 113 -6.02 -12.57 -5.24
N ALA A 114 -5.34 -11.44 -5.40
CA ALA A 114 -3.98 -11.29 -4.87
C ALA A 114 -3.93 -11.54 -3.36
N ILE A 115 -4.83 -10.92 -2.59
CA ILE A 115 -4.91 -11.11 -1.13
C ILE A 115 -5.22 -12.57 -0.79
N ASN A 116 -6.12 -13.22 -1.54
CA ASN A 116 -6.51 -14.61 -1.28
C ASN A 116 -5.34 -15.60 -1.42
N HIS A 117 -4.32 -15.29 -2.25
CA HIS A 117 -3.11 -16.12 -2.35
C HIS A 117 -2.33 -16.23 -1.04
N ALA A 118 -2.49 -15.29 -0.09
CA ALA A 118 -1.86 -15.32 1.21
C ALA A 118 -2.68 -16.02 2.30
N CYS A 119 -3.88 -16.54 2.02
CA CYS A 119 -4.81 -17.07 3.04
C CYS A 119 -4.17 -18.13 3.96
N HIS A 120 -3.33 -19.01 3.39
CA HIS A 120 -2.65 -20.08 4.12
C HIS A 120 -1.51 -19.60 5.04
N LEU A 121 -1.08 -18.33 4.91
CA LEU A 121 -0.05 -17.71 5.74
C LEU A 121 -0.64 -16.87 6.88
N ILE A 122 -1.95 -16.66 6.89
CA ILE A 122 -2.67 -15.91 7.92
C ILE A 122 -3.43 -16.87 8.85
N ASN A 123 -2.89 -17.06 10.05
CA ASN A 123 -3.39 -18.04 11.03
C ASN A 123 -4.47 -17.45 11.95
N ASN A 124 -5.69 -17.23 11.46
CA ASN A 124 -6.81 -16.68 12.27
C ASN A 124 -6.41 -15.43 13.08
N GLU A 125 -5.65 -14.54 12.46
CA GLU A 125 -5.20 -13.28 13.02
C GLU A 125 -5.57 -12.13 12.10
N ALA A 126 -5.67 -10.92 12.64
CA ALA A 126 -5.81 -9.74 11.82
C ALA A 126 -4.45 -9.40 11.18
N PHE A 127 -4.52 -8.83 9.98
CA PHE A 127 -3.35 -8.47 9.19
C PHE A 127 -3.55 -7.13 8.48
N ALA A 128 -2.45 -6.51 8.12
CA ALA A 128 -2.46 -5.28 7.34
C ALA A 128 -2.38 -5.57 5.83
N ILE A 129 -2.92 -4.67 5.02
CA ILE A 129 -2.69 -4.61 3.57
C ILE A 129 -2.18 -3.22 3.23
N LEU A 130 -1.08 -3.14 2.48
CA LEU A 130 -0.54 -1.89 1.98
C LEU A 130 -0.38 -1.96 0.46
N LEU A 131 -1.03 -1.04 -0.25
CA LEU A 131 -0.79 -0.84 -1.68
C LEU A 131 0.43 0.07 -1.82
N ALA A 132 1.50 -0.45 -2.43
CA ALA A 132 2.79 0.25 -2.50
C ALA A 132 2.74 1.53 -3.35
N ASP A 133 1.80 1.63 -4.29
CA ASP A 133 1.63 2.82 -5.14
C ASP A 133 0.79 3.95 -4.49
N ASP A 134 0.16 3.70 -3.34
CA ASP A 134 -0.41 4.75 -2.49
C ASP A 134 0.65 5.23 -1.48
N LEU A 135 1.46 6.22 -1.89
CA LEU A 135 2.50 6.79 -1.04
C LEU A 135 1.91 7.84 -0.11
N ILE A 136 2.11 7.68 1.21
CA ILE A 136 1.56 8.57 2.23
C ILE A 136 2.69 9.12 3.08
N PHE A 137 2.83 10.44 3.11
CA PHE A 137 3.74 11.16 4.02
C PHE A 137 2.94 11.74 5.20
N SER A 138 3.33 11.38 6.42
CA SER A 138 2.70 11.82 7.67
C SER A 138 3.71 11.76 8.82
N GLU A 139 3.48 12.53 9.88
CA GLU A 139 4.29 12.45 11.11
C GLU A 139 4.12 11.09 11.79
N GLU A 140 2.87 10.67 11.99
CA GLU A 140 2.54 9.31 12.40
C GLU A 140 2.05 8.53 11.17
N SER A 141 2.67 7.38 10.89
CA SER A 141 2.33 6.60 9.70
C SER A 141 0.83 6.26 9.64
N CYS A 142 0.29 6.22 8.42
CA CYS A 142 -1.12 5.90 8.21
C CYS A 142 -1.47 4.53 8.82
N LEU A 143 -0.62 3.53 8.65
CA LEU A 143 -0.85 2.21 9.23
C LEU A 143 -0.91 2.24 10.76
N LYS A 144 -0.05 3.02 11.43
CA LYS A 144 -0.13 3.21 12.89
C LYS A 144 -1.46 3.80 13.33
N GLN A 145 -1.96 4.79 12.59
CA GLN A 145 -3.26 5.39 12.89
C GLN A 145 -4.40 4.37 12.76
N LEU A 146 -4.35 3.50 11.73
CA LEU A 146 -5.32 2.41 11.59
C LEU A 146 -5.21 1.37 12.72
N ILE A 147 -3.98 1.03 13.15
CA ILE A 147 -3.75 0.07 14.24
C ILE A 147 -4.40 0.58 15.53
N LYS A 148 -4.27 1.87 15.86
CA LYS A 148 -4.92 2.45 17.04
C LYS A 148 -6.44 2.26 16.98
N VAL A 149 -7.07 2.60 15.86
CA VAL A 149 -8.52 2.41 15.68
C VAL A 149 -8.91 0.93 15.81
N TYR A 150 -8.08 0.02 15.26
CA TYR A 150 -8.29 -1.41 15.40
C TYR A 150 -8.17 -1.88 16.85
N GLU A 151 -7.18 -1.40 17.58
CA GLU A 151 -6.96 -1.73 18.99
C GLU A 151 -8.12 -1.25 19.89
N ASP A 152 -8.69 -0.09 19.58
CA ASP A 152 -9.83 0.48 20.32
C ASP A 152 -11.14 -0.28 20.02
N LEU A 153 -11.38 -0.66 18.78
CA LEU A 153 -12.68 -1.18 18.31
C LEU A 153 -12.73 -2.70 18.12
N GLY A 154 -11.58 -3.38 17.99
CA GLY A 154 -11.49 -4.83 17.76
C GLY A 154 -12.10 -5.30 16.44
N SER A 155 -12.25 -4.43 15.47
CA SER A 155 -12.95 -4.68 14.21
C SER A 155 -12.08 -4.24 13.03
N SER A 156 -12.28 -4.83 11.85
CA SER A 156 -11.59 -4.44 10.62
C SER A 156 -11.65 -2.92 10.37
N VAL A 157 -10.53 -2.34 9.92
CA VAL A 157 -10.37 -0.89 9.70
C VAL A 157 -9.85 -0.63 8.30
N ILE A 158 -10.43 0.35 7.63
CA ILE A 158 -10.03 0.78 6.28
C ILE A 158 -9.59 2.24 6.34
N GLY A 159 -8.42 2.54 5.77
CA GLY A 159 -7.97 3.91 5.59
C GLY A 159 -8.79 4.64 4.55
N VAL A 160 -9.30 5.82 4.89
CA VAL A 160 -10.06 6.67 3.96
C VAL A 160 -9.56 8.11 4.00
N ASN A 161 -9.78 8.83 2.90
CA ASN A 161 -9.58 10.27 2.87
C ASN A 161 -10.58 10.93 1.93
N GLU A 162 -10.76 12.24 2.06
CA GLU A 162 -11.58 12.99 1.13
C GLU A 162 -10.93 13.00 -0.27
N VAL A 163 -11.71 12.69 -1.28
CA VAL A 163 -11.30 12.74 -2.68
C VAL A 163 -12.10 13.80 -3.43
N SER A 164 -11.49 14.39 -4.46
CA SER A 164 -12.18 15.36 -5.30
C SER A 164 -13.31 14.70 -6.09
N LYS A 165 -14.30 15.46 -6.50
CA LYS A 165 -15.42 14.95 -7.31
C LYS A 165 -14.94 14.31 -8.62
N GLU A 166 -13.88 14.86 -9.20
CA GLU A 166 -13.28 14.40 -10.46
C GLU A 166 -12.55 13.05 -10.29
N ASP A 167 -12.14 12.74 -9.06
CA ASP A 167 -11.38 11.54 -8.77
C ASP A 167 -12.21 10.40 -8.13
N ILE A 168 -13.47 10.65 -7.77
CA ILE A 168 -14.37 9.68 -7.11
C ILE A 168 -14.39 8.34 -7.85
N SER A 169 -14.52 8.35 -9.17
CA SER A 169 -14.59 7.14 -10.00
C SER A 169 -13.28 6.33 -10.06
N LYS A 170 -12.22 6.78 -9.37
CA LYS A 170 -10.95 6.05 -9.29
C LYS A 170 -10.81 5.22 -8.02
N TYR A 171 -11.70 5.41 -7.04
CA TYR A 171 -11.61 4.83 -5.70
C TYR A 171 -12.85 4.02 -5.33
N GLY A 172 -12.69 3.03 -4.48
CA GLY A 172 -13.79 2.53 -3.70
C GLY A 172 -14.28 3.64 -2.75
N VAL A 173 -15.58 3.87 -2.67
CA VAL A 173 -16.18 4.95 -1.86
C VAL A 173 -17.08 4.34 -0.78
N ILE A 174 -16.91 4.78 0.47
CA ILE A 174 -17.69 4.27 1.60
C ILE A 174 -18.98 5.08 1.82
N ASP A 175 -20.03 4.41 2.34
CA ASP A 175 -21.17 5.05 2.97
C ASP A 175 -20.94 5.12 4.48
N PRO A 176 -20.59 6.29 5.03
CA PRO A 176 -20.19 6.43 6.44
C PRO A 176 -21.40 6.56 7.35
N GLU A 177 -21.32 5.93 8.53
CA GLU A 177 -22.18 6.20 9.68
C GLU A 177 -21.29 6.72 10.80
N TYR A 178 -21.54 7.95 11.25
CA TYR A 178 -20.77 8.57 12.32
C TYR A 178 -21.35 8.15 13.68
N ILE A 179 -20.53 7.48 14.50
CA ILE A 179 -20.90 7.03 15.86
C ILE A 179 -19.89 7.65 16.81
N ASN A 180 -20.25 8.73 17.47
CA ASN A 180 -19.33 9.55 18.27
C ASN A 180 -18.13 10.03 17.42
N SER A 181 -16.91 9.61 17.78
CA SER A 181 -15.67 9.90 17.04
C SER A 181 -15.38 8.89 15.91
N ASP A 182 -16.11 7.77 15.86
CA ASP A 182 -15.83 6.66 14.97
C ASP A 182 -16.65 6.73 13.68
N ILE A 183 -16.11 6.21 12.62
CA ILE A 183 -16.78 6.12 11.32
C ILE A 183 -17.03 4.64 11.03
N ARG A 184 -18.28 4.17 11.20
CA ARG A 184 -18.68 2.85 10.78
C ARG A 184 -19.02 2.86 9.28
N ILE A 185 -18.63 1.82 8.57
CA ILE A 185 -18.97 1.64 7.16
C ILE A 185 -20.29 0.87 7.06
N LYS A 186 -21.33 1.49 6.49
CA LYS A 186 -22.62 0.83 6.22
C LYS A 186 -22.64 0.11 4.88
N ASN A 187 -21.97 0.69 3.89
CA ASN A 187 -21.86 0.17 2.54
C ASN A 187 -20.61 0.73 1.86
N LEU A 188 -20.21 0.12 0.76
CA LEU A 188 -19.15 0.65 -0.09
C LEU A 188 -19.38 0.25 -1.55
N ILE A 189 -18.90 1.09 -2.47
CA ILE A 189 -19.06 0.91 -3.91
C ILE A 189 -17.70 1.09 -4.58
N GLU A 190 -17.27 0.11 -5.36
CA GLU A 190 -16.03 0.18 -6.13
C GLU A 190 -16.21 1.12 -7.33
N LYS A 191 -15.38 2.15 -7.42
CA LYS A 191 -15.32 3.11 -8.54
C LYS A 191 -16.69 3.60 -9.01
N PRO A 192 -17.53 4.16 -8.13
CA PRO A 192 -18.87 4.59 -8.52
C PRO A 192 -18.82 5.78 -9.48
N ASP A 193 -19.85 5.92 -10.29
CA ASP A 193 -20.11 7.21 -10.93
C ASP A 193 -20.43 8.27 -9.87
N LEU A 194 -20.13 9.54 -10.16
CA LEU A 194 -20.34 10.63 -9.21
C LEU A 194 -21.77 10.69 -8.65
N SER A 195 -22.77 10.35 -9.48
CA SER A 195 -24.19 10.32 -9.09
C SER A 195 -24.55 9.15 -8.14
N GLN A 196 -23.72 8.11 -8.10
CA GLN A 196 -23.92 6.90 -7.28
C GLN A 196 -23.02 6.86 -6.04
N ALA A 197 -22.07 7.78 -5.95
CA ALA A 197 -21.14 7.84 -4.84
C ALA A 197 -21.88 8.22 -3.54
N PRO A 198 -21.82 7.36 -2.48
CA PRO A 198 -22.55 7.61 -1.24
C PRO A 198 -21.92 8.73 -0.40
N SER A 199 -20.67 9.08 -0.65
CA SER A 199 -19.93 10.15 0.01
C SER A 199 -18.73 10.61 -0.85
N ASN A 200 -17.87 11.46 -0.30
CA ASN A 200 -16.57 11.81 -0.87
C ASN A 200 -15.40 11.10 -0.16
N LEU A 201 -15.68 10.11 0.69
CA LEU A 201 -14.64 9.35 1.41
C LEU A 201 -14.18 8.17 0.55
N GLY A 202 -13.05 8.36 -0.11
CA GLY A 202 -12.40 7.34 -0.93
C GLY A 202 -11.49 6.44 -0.08
N ILE A 203 -11.52 5.15 -0.38
CA ILE A 203 -10.64 4.16 0.24
C ILE A 203 -9.22 4.38 -0.27
N VAL A 204 -8.28 4.43 0.65
CA VAL A 204 -6.85 4.43 0.31
C VAL A 204 -6.27 3.04 0.53
N GLY A 205 -5.16 2.75 -0.10
CA GLY A 205 -4.53 1.43 -0.07
C GLY A 205 -3.95 1.01 1.29
N ARG A 206 -4.68 1.23 2.38
CA ARG A 206 -4.32 0.81 3.74
C ARG A 206 -5.51 0.18 4.42
N TYR A 207 -5.33 -1.08 4.86
CA TYR A 207 -6.39 -1.86 5.50
C TYR A 207 -5.81 -2.63 6.68
N ILE A 208 -6.62 -2.85 7.70
CA ILE A 208 -6.45 -3.89 8.71
C ILE A 208 -7.70 -4.76 8.66
N LEU A 209 -7.53 -6.00 8.27
CA LEU A 209 -8.65 -6.93 8.11
C LEU A 209 -8.50 -8.14 9.02
N ASN A 210 -9.62 -8.59 9.57
CA ASN A 210 -9.69 -9.88 10.24
C ASN A 210 -9.62 -11.01 9.20
N SER A 211 -9.06 -12.17 9.58
CA SER A 211 -8.86 -13.32 8.69
C SER A 211 -10.16 -13.87 8.07
N GLU A 212 -11.31 -13.58 8.67
CA GLU A 212 -12.61 -13.96 8.12
C GLU A 212 -12.87 -13.40 6.72
N ILE A 213 -12.17 -12.35 6.30
CA ILE A 213 -12.28 -11.80 4.93
C ILE A 213 -12.05 -12.87 3.86
N PHE A 214 -11.20 -13.87 4.11
CA PHE A 214 -10.93 -14.93 3.15
C PHE A 214 -12.18 -15.75 2.81
N LYS A 215 -13.10 -15.97 3.78
CA LYS A 215 -14.40 -16.64 3.55
C LYS A 215 -15.31 -15.87 2.60
N TYR A 216 -15.16 -14.55 2.56
CA TYR A 216 -15.92 -13.68 1.66
C TYR A 216 -15.25 -13.56 0.30
N LEU A 217 -13.91 -13.52 0.25
CA LEU A 217 -13.15 -13.56 -1.01
C LEU A 217 -13.47 -14.80 -1.85
N GLU A 218 -13.67 -15.96 -1.22
CA GLU A 218 -14.09 -17.19 -1.91
C GLU A 218 -15.51 -17.10 -2.53
N LYS A 219 -16.36 -16.18 -2.06
CA LYS A 219 -17.73 -16.00 -2.55
C LYS A 219 -17.87 -14.91 -3.62
N VAL A 220 -16.85 -14.03 -3.74
CA VAL A 220 -16.85 -12.96 -4.74
C VAL A 220 -16.69 -13.56 -6.14
N LYS A 221 -17.52 -13.11 -7.07
CA LYS A 221 -17.40 -13.44 -8.49
C LYS A 221 -16.53 -12.40 -9.19
N GLU A 222 -15.87 -12.82 -10.28
CA GLU A 222 -15.16 -11.90 -11.16
C GLU A 222 -16.14 -10.82 -11.68
N ASP A 223 -15.69 -9.56 -11.67
CA ASP A 223 -16.46 -8.43 -12.23
C ASP A 223 -16.38 -8.40 -13.78
N SER A 224 -16.91 -7.33 -14.40
CA SER A 224 -16.86 -7.14 -15.85
C SER A 224 -15.44 -7.04 -16.44
N SER A 225 -14.45 -6.79 -15.61
CA SER A 225 -13.01 -6.77 -15.96
C SER A 225 -12.32 -8.11 -15.73
N ASN A 226 -13.06 -9.16 -15.34
CA ASN A 226 -12.56 -10.45 -14.88
C ASN A 226 -11.64 -10.33 -13.64
N GLU A 227 -11.94 -9.38 -12.75
CA GLU A 227 -11.22 -9.16 -11.52
C GLU A 227 -12.07 -9.49 -10.28
N ILE A 228 -11.45 -10.05 -9.26
CA ILE A 228 -12.02 -10.23 -7.93
C ILE A 228 -11.64 -9.00 -7.10
N GLN A 229 -12.63 -8.17 -6.79
CA GLN A 229 -12.41 -6.93 -6.05
C GLN A 229 -12.42 -7.19 -4.54
N LEU A 230 -11.42 -6.64 -3.83
CA LEU A 230 -11.39 -6.68 -2.36
C LEU A 230 -12.58 -5.92 -1.76
N THR A 231 -13.00 -4.84 -2.41
CA THR A 231 -14.13 -4.01 -2.02
C THR A 231 -15.43 -4.83 -1.97
N ASP A 232 -15.66 -5.74 -2.93
CA ASP A 232 -16.84 -6.60 -2.96
C ASP A 232 -16.81 -7.63 -1.82
N ALA A 233 -15.64 -8.18 -1.49
CA ALA A 233 -15.51 -9.09 -0.34
C ALA A 233 -15.81 -8.37 0.98
N ILE A 234 -15.30 -7.13 1.14
CA ILE A 234 -15.58 -6.31 2.31
C ILE A 234 -17.08 -5.99 2.37
N LYS A 235 -17.72 -5.67 1.25
CA LYS A 235 -19.15 -5.42 1.18
C LYS A 235 -19.96 -6.64 1.64
N LEU A 236 -19.59 -7.84 1.22
CA LEU A 236 -20.22 -9.07 1.71
C LEU A 236 -19.99 -9.25 3.22
N MET A 237 -18.80 -8.93 3.73
CA MET A 237 -18.48 -9.04 5.15
C MET A 237 -19.31 -8.10 6.03
N LEU A 238 -19.79 -6.95 5.50
CA LEU A 238 -20.62 -6.00 6.26
C LEU A 238 -21.95 -6.60 6.73
N SER A 239 -22.44 -7.69 6.11
CA SER A 239 -23.65 -8.38 6.57
C SER A 239 -23.50 -9.03 7.93
N ASP A 240 -22.29 -9.46 8.27
CA ASP A 240 -22.00 -10.28 9.45
C ASP A 240 -21.08 -9.58 10.45
N GLN A 241 -20.29 -8.61 9.99
CA GLN A 241 -19.26 -7.96 10.77
C GLN A 241 -19.28 -6.44 10.64
N LYS A 242 -18.89 -5.76 11.71
CA LYS A 242 -18.65 -4.32 11.66
C LYS A 242 -17.29 -4.06 11.03
N VAL A 243 -17.24 -3.04 10.18
CA VAL A 243 -16.02 -2.49 9.61
C VAL A 243 -16.01 -0.98 9.84
N PHE A 244 -14.88 -0.45 10.24
CA PHE A 244 -14.71 0.97 10.51
C PHE A 244 -13.77 1.63 9.50
N ALA A 245 -13.90 2.93 9.37
CA ALA A 245 -12.99 3.73 8.56
C ALA A 245 -12.12 4.60 9.46
N CYS A 246 -10.83 4.67 9.15
CA CYS A 246 -9.91 5.62 9.74
C CYS A 246 -9.66 6.75 8.74
N LYS A 247 -10.16 7.95 9.02
CA LYS A 247 -9.77 9.17 8.29
C LYS A 247 -8.41 9.62 8.81
N TYR A 248 -7.35 9.13 8.15
CA TYR A 248 -5.99 9.39 8.58
C TYR A 248 -5.53 10.82 8.29
N THR A 249 -4.52 11.27 9.03
CA THR A 249 -3.78 12.51 8.77
C THR A 249 -2.53 12.21 7.96
N GLY A 250 -2.29 12.99 6.91
CA GLY A 250 -1.12 12.80 6.03
C GLY A 250 -1.40 13.26 4.61
N LYS A 251 -0.34 13.34 3.80
CA LYS A 251 -0.42 13.73 2.40
C LYS A 251 -0.22 12.52 1.50
N LYS A 252 -1.28 12.13 0.80
CA LYS A 252 -1.27 11.00 -0.14
C LYS A 252 -0.85 11.44 -1.53
N PHE A 253 -0.12 10.55 -2.21
CA PHE A 253 0.20 10.62 -3.63
C PHE A 253 -0.13 9.28 -4.29
N ASP A 254 -0.99 9.31 -5.33
CA ASP A 254 -1.26 8.14 -6.18
C ASP A 254 -0.08 7.93 -7.15
N CYS A 255 0.94 7.21 -6.70
CA CYS A 255 2.10 6.84 -7.52
C CYS A 255 1.78 5.76 -8.56
N GLY A 256 0.56 5.25 -8.64
CA GLY A 256 0.06 4.45 -9.76
C GLY A 256 -0.22 5.27 -11.00
N SER A 257 -0.20 6.62 -10.92
CA SER A 257 -0.34 7.55 -12.02
C SER A 257 0.93 8.38 -12.23
N LYS A 258 1.23 8.78 -13.50
CA LYS A 258 2.39 9.63 -13.82
C LYS A 258 2.36 10.96 -13.07
N LYS A 259 1.18 11.59 -12.99
CA LYS A 259 0.98 12.86 -12.28
C LYS A 259 1.29 12.72 -10.79
N GLY A 260 0.74 11.71 -10.14
CA GLY A 260 0.96 11.47 -8.71
C GLY A 260 2.40 11.09 -8.40
N PHE A 261 3.02 10.28 -9.25
CA PHE A 261 4.44 9.90 -9.12
C PHE A 261 5.37 11.11 -9.19
N VAL A 262 5.18 12.00 -10.20
CA VAL A 262 5.96 13.23 -10.32
C VAL A 262 5.70 14.14 -9.12
N ALA A 263 4.45 14.28 -8.70
CA ALA A 263 4.11 15.09 -7.53
C ALA A 263 4.78 14.60 -6.25
N ALA A 264 4.81 13.26 -6.02
CA ALA A 264 5.50 12.65 -4.89
C ALA A 264 7.02 12.92 -4.94
N THR A 265 7.64 12.76 -6.12
CA THR A 265 9.06 12.99 -6.33
C THR A 265 9.43 14.45 -6.06
N VAL A 266 8.66 15.40 -6.58
CA VAL A 266 8.86 16.83 -6.31
C VAL A 266 8.66 17.14 -4.82
N PHE A 267 7.60 16.62 -4.21
CA PHE A 267 7.33 16.83 -2.79
C PHE A 267 8.48 16.32 -1.91
N LYS A 268 9.00 15.12 -2.21
CA LYS A 268 10.15 14.58 -1.50
C LYS A 268 11.43 15.38 -1.76
N GLY A 269 11.67 15.76 -3.01
CA GLY A 269 12.83 16.59 -3.40
C GLY A 269 12.85 17.96 -2.75
N LEU A 270 11.68 18.57 -2.51
CA LEU A 270 11.59 19.85 -1.80
C LEU A 270 11.97 19.78 -0.31
N GLN A 271 12.14 18.58 0.26
CA GLN A 271 12.63 18.36 1.62
C GLN A 271 14.17 18.35 1.70
N ASP A 272 14.86 18.21 0.56
CA ASP A 272 16.32 18.31 0.44
C ASP A 272 16.69 19.70 -0.10
N GLU A 273 17.54 20.44 0.61
CA GLU A 273 17.86 21.83 0.25
C GLU A 273 18.58 21.96 -1.11
N THR A 274 19.37 20.95 -1.50
CA THR A 274 20.10 20.96 -2.79
C THR A 274 19.13 20.75 -3.95
N ILE A 275 18.26 19.74 -3.82
CA ILE A 275 17.24 19.40 -4.83
C ILE A 275 16.19 20.52 -4.92
N LYS A 276 15.76 21.06 -3.78
CA LYS A 276 14.84 22.20 -3.68
C LYS A 276 15.33 23.41 -4.47
N LYS A 277 16.62 23.76 -4.28
CA LYS A 277 17.24 24.86 -5.04
C LYS A 277 17.20 24.57 -6.55
N ALA A 278 17.57 23.36 -6.96
CA ALA A 278 17.55 22.98 -8.37
C ALA A 278 16.13 23.05 -8.97
N ILE A 279 15.09 22.59 -8.24
CA ILE A 279 13.69 22.69 -8.66
C ILE A 279 13.27 24.15 -8.82
N HIS A 280 13.57 25.02 -7.84
CA HIS A 280 13.23 26.44 -7.89
C HIS A 280 13.91 27.16 -9.06
N ASP A 281 15.19 26.87 -9.33
CA ASP A 281 15.92 27.46 -10.42
C ASP A 281 15.39 27.01 -11.79
N LEU A 282 14.90 25.79 -11.89
CA LEU A 282 14.27 25.28 -13.10
C LEU A 282 12.91 25.96 -13.35
N VAL A 283 12.04 26.04 -12.33
CA VAL A 283 10.70 26.62 -12.45
C VAL A 283 10.75 28.11 -12.81
N LYS A 284 11.77 28.86 -12.36
CA LYS A 284 11.96 30.28 -12.74
C LYS A 284 12.35 30.47 -14.20
N LYS A 285 12.82 29.45 -14.89
CA LYS A 285 13.28 29.51 -16.29
C LYS A 285 12.22 29.06 -17.30
N VAL A 286 11.12 28.44 -16.80
CA VAL A 286 9.96 28.05 -17.60
C VAL A 286 8.82 29.04 -17.43
#